data_d1eb6fa6631883d83681d3e3499653b6
#
_entry.id   d1eb6fa6631883d83681d3e3499653b6
#
_cell.length_a   1.000
_cell.length_b   1.000
_cell.length_c   1.000
_cell.angle_alpha   90.00
_cell.angle_beta   90.00
_cell.angle_gamma   90.00
#
_symmetry.space_group_name_H-M   'P 1'
#
loop_
_entity.id
_entity.type
_entity.pdbx_description
1 polymer ?
#
loop_
_entity_poly.entity_id
_entity_poly.type
_entity_poly.pdbx_seq_one_letter_code
_entity_poly.pdbx_strand_id
1 'polypeptide(L)'
;GGHATLPSASHLIGSDMATHFDAQLFDNLIDETEVAASLGGGIGKTSDWVLKNLRHPMNWNKPYSFQDHEFQIDILNDTAPHCVVRKATQVTLTSVGVMLALALAAKLKNITIIYTMPSLGASQKLVASRVDPFIKSSPRLAGLIDNSVDSTSLKKIQNSFLYFSGAANTNAAISVPARALFIDEYSFSN
;
A
#
# COMPACT_ATOMS: atom_id res chain seq x y z
N GLY A 1 -34.60 -24.63 19.31
CA GLY A 1 -33.39 -23.85 19.16
C GLY A 1 -32.79 -24.08 17.79
N GLY A 2 -33.08 -23.19 16.82
CA GLY A 2 -32.52 -23.28 15.49
C GLY A 2 -31.32 -22.36 15.44
N HIS A 3 -30.12 -22.91 15.21
CA HIS A 3 -28.97 -22.14 14.84
C HIS A 3 -29.10 -21.70 13.37
N ALA A 4 -29.28 -20.41 13.15
CA ALA A 4 -29.17 -19.82 11.83
C ALA A 4 -27.69 -19.74 11.48
N THR A 5 -27.25 -20.60 10.57
CA THR A 5 -25.92 -20.48 9.92
C THR A 5 -26.00 -19.32 8.93
N LEU A 6 -25.11 -18.33 9.09
CA LEU A 6 -24.92 -17.25 8.13
C LEU A 6 -24.44 -17.87 6.80
N PRO A 7 -24.96 -17.44 5.65
CA PRO A 7 -24.49 -17.91 4.36
C PRO A 7 -23.03 -17.47 4.14
N SER A 8 -22.21 -18.39 3.64
CA SER A 8 -20.82 -18.10 3.25
C SER A 8 -20.80 -17.02 2.16
N ALA A 9 -19.75 -16.22 2.15
CA ALA A 9 -19.55 -15.09 1.23
C ALA A 9 -19.57 -15.43 -0.27
N SER A 10 -19.69 -16.72 -0.62
CA SER A 10 -19.70 -17.23 -1.99
C SER A 10 -21.03 -17.01 -2.76
N HIS A 11 -22.07 -16.46 -2.13
CA HIS A 11 -23.42 -16.35 -2.75
C HIS A 11 -23.82 -14.92 -3.17
N LEU A 12 -22.90 -13.95 -3.14
CA LEU A 12 -23.20 -12.56 -3.50
C LEU A 12 -22.52 -12.05 -4.77
N ILE A 13 -21.94 -12.93 -5.59
CA ILE A 13 -21.36 -12.54 -6.88
C ILE A 13 -22.24 -13.11 -7.99
N GLY A 14 -23.04 -12.22 -8.59
CA GLY A 14 -23.83 -12.52 -9.77
C GLY A 14 -22.91 -12.89 -10.95
N SER A 15 -23.34 -13.90 -11.70
CA SER A 15 -22.67 -14.47 -12.86
C SER A 15 -22.69 -13.48 -14.03
N ASP A 16 -21.68 -12.64 -14.17
CA ASP A 16 -21.26 -12.10 -15.47
C ASP A 16 -19.85 -11.52 -15.35
N MET A 17 -18.89 -12.19 -15.98
CA MET A 17 -17.53 -11.75 -16.35
C MET A 17 -16.69 -11.05 -15.26
N ALA A 18 -16.86 -11.39 -14.00
CA ALA A 18 -15.83 -11.16 -13.01
C ALA A 18 -14.78 -12.26 -13.19
N THR A 19 -13.60 -11.90 -13.67
CA THR A 19 -12.42 -12.77 -13.56
C THR A 19 -12.35 -13.27 -12.12
N HIS A 20 -12.44 -14.58 -11.96
CA HIS A 20 -12.38 -15.28 -10.67
C HIS A 20 -11.08 -14.85 -9.99
N PHE A 21 -11.19 -13.93 -9.05
CA PHE A 21 -10.08 -13.61 -8.14
C PHE A 21 -10.03 -14.77 -7.15
N ASP A 22 -9.11 -15.69 -7.38
CA ASP A 22 -8.96 -16.85 -6.52
C ASP A 22 -8.33 -16.41 -5.21
N ALA A 23 -9.17 -16.25 -4.18
CA ALA A 23 -8.72 -15.89 -2.84
C ALA A 23 -7.68 -16.90 -2.28
N GLN A 24 -7.75 -18.18 -2.69
CA GLN A 24 -6.78 -19.19 -2.30
C GLN A 24 -5.40 -18.96 -2.93
N LEU A 25 -5.33 -18.30 -4.09
CA LEU A 25 -4.04 -17.93 -4.69
C LEU A 25 -3.33 -16.87 -3.85
N PHE A 26 -4.08 -16.01 -3.16
CA PHE A 26 -3.54 -14.99 -2.26
C PHE A 26 -3.03 -15.58 -0.95
N ASP A 27 -3.76 -16.52 -0.36
CA ASP A 27 -3.38 -17.18 0.90
C ASP A 27 -2.07 -17.96 0.77
N ASN A 28 -1.73 -18.41 -0.44
CA ASN A 28 -0.47 -19.12 -0.71
C ASN A 28 0.71 -18.21 -1.06
N LEU A 29 0.47 -16.92 -1.34
CA LEU A 29 1.50 -15.96 -1.76
C LEU A 29 2.09 -15.14 -0.60
N ILE A 30 1.43 -15.12 0.55
CA ILE A 30 1.84 -14.33 1.70
C ILE A 30 2.12 -15.27 2.87
N ASP A 31 3.37 -15.43 3.25
CA ASP A 31 3.71 -15.99 4.55
C ASP A 31 3.34 -14.97 5.64
N GLU A 32 2.11 -15.10 6.15
CA GLU A 32 1.50 -14.20 7.13
C GLU A 32 2.35 -14.06 8.40
N THR A 33 3.01 -15.13 8.79
CA THR A 33 3.86 -15.17 10.01
C THR A 33 5.09 -14.29 9.84
N GLU A 34 5.69 -14.30 8.65
CA GLU A 34 6.88 -13.52 8.35
C GLU A 34 6.55 -12.03 8.13
N VAL A 35 5.38 -11.71 7.57
CA VAL A 35 4.89 -10.31 7.48
C VAL A 35 4.60 -9.74 8.85
N ALA A 36 3.86 -10.46 9.69
CA ALA A 36 3.56 -10.04 11.05
C ALA A 36 4.84 -9.89 11.90
N ALA A 37 5.78 -10.82 11.80
CA ALA A 37 7.08 -10.74 12.45
C ALA A 37 7.92 -9.55 11.94
N SER A 38 7.87 -9.27 10.64
CA SER A 38 8.58 -8.13 10.03
C SER A 38 7.94 -6.78 10.37
N LEU A 39 6.65 -6.73 10.59
CA LEU A 39 5.92 -5.52 10.99
C LEU A 39 5.94 -5.30 12.50
N GLY A 40 5.98 -6.36 13.31
CA GLY A 40 5.92 -6.31 14.77
C GLY A 40 7.24 -6.53 15.52
N GLY A 41 8.20 -7.20 14.91
CA GLY A 41 9.44 -7.67 15.57
C GLY A 41 10.65 -6.76 15.29
N GLY A 42 10.90 -5.74 16.12
CA GLY A 42 12.20 -5.03 16.15
C GLY A 42 12.41 -3.89 15.16
N ILE A 43 11.50 -3.63 14.23
CA ILE A 43 11.68 -2.59 13.19
C ILE A 43 11.10 -1.23 13.65
N GLY A 44 10.52 -1.15 14.85
CA GLY A 44 9.87 0.03 15.39
C GLY A 44 8.54 0.36 14.69
N LYS A 45 7.74 1.21 15.31
CA LYS A 45 6.43 1.63 14.76
C LYS A 45 6.60 2.32 13.42
N THR A 46 5.68 2.06 12.50
CA THR A 46 5.71 2.70 11.17
C THR A 46 5.43 4.19 11.27
N SER A 47 4.57 4.61 12.20
CA SER A 47 4.33 6.02 12.50
C SER A 47 5.61 6.75 12.92
N ASP A 48 6.46 6.15 13.75
CA ASP A 48 7.73 6.73 14.18
C ASP A 48 8.70 6.87 13.01
N TRP A 49 8.70 5.86 12.11
CA TRP A 49 9.49 5.92 10.89
C TRP A 49 9.05 7.08 9.99
N VAL A 50 7.74 7.29 9.83
CA VAL A 50 7.16 8.39 9.06
C VAL A 50 7.60 9.74 9.63
N LEU A 51 7.43 9.97 10.93
CA LEU A 51 7.83 11.21 11.59
C LEU A 51 9.33 11.49 11.45
N LYS A 52 10.16 10.46 11.49
CA LYS A 52 11.62 10.59 11.41
C LYS A 52 12.11 10.82 9.99
N ASN A 53 11.47 10.23 8.98
CA ASN A 53 12.03 10.13 7.65
C ASN A 53 11.27 10.93 6.59
N LEU A 54 9.99 11.23 6.80
CA LEU A 54 9.21 11.99 5.83
C LEU A 54 9.12 13.46 6.17
N ARG A 55 8.93 14.26 5.15
CA ARG A 55 8.64 15.69 5.24
C ARG A 55 7.22 15.94 4.74
N HIS A 56 6.65 17.07 5.14
CA HIS A 56 5.34 17.46 4.65
C HIS A 56 5.42 17.73 3.13
N PRO A 57 4.64 17.02 2.30
CA PRO A 57 4.81 17.05 0.85
C PRO A 57 4.51 18.42 0.21
N MET A 58 3.73 19.26 0.89
CA MET A 58 3.39 20.62 0.45
C MET A 58 4.26 21.71 1.12
N ASN A 59 5.08 21.34 2.11
CA ASN A 59 5.97 22.27 2.80
C ASN A 59 7.22 21.55 3.31
N TRP A 60 8.22 21.47 2.47
CA TRP A 60 9.46 20.70 2.67
C TRP A 60 10.28 21.14 3.91
N ASN A 61 10.07 22.37 4.39
CA ASN A 61 10.74 22.88 5.58
C ASN A 61 10.14 22.31 6.87
N LYS A 62 8.95 21.70 6.79
CA LYS A 62 8.29 21.12 7.96
C LYS A 62 8.46 19.60 7.96
N PRO A 63 8.78 18.99 9.12
CA PRO A 63 8.65 17.55 9.28
C PRO A 63 7.20 17.12 9.07
N TYR A 64 6.98 15.85 8.74
CA TYR A 64 5.63 15.29 8.74
C TYR A 64 5.03 15.36 10.14
N SER A 65 3.74 15.60 10.26
CA SER A 65 3.01 15.65 11.52
C SER A 65 1.65 14.95 11.37
N PHE A 66 1.25 14.26 12.42
CA PHE A 66 -0.08 13.65 12.53
C PHE A 66 -1.11 14.55 13.21
N GLN A 67 -0.74 15.77 13.56
CA GLN A 67 -1.64 16.72 14.20
C GLN A 67 -2.94 16.86 13.37
N ASP A 68 -4.08 16.78 14.02
CA ASP A 68 -5.43 16.81 13.44
C ASP A 68 -5.76 15.60 12.55
N HIS A 69 -4.87 14.58 12.53
CA HIS A 69 -5.01 13.36 11.74
C HIS A 69 -4.46 12.14 12.50
N GLU A 70 -4.64 12.08 13.81
CA GLU A 70 -4.06 11.08 14.71
C GLU A 70 -4.50 9.65 14.36
N PHE A 71 -5.68 9.48 13.75
CA PHE A 71 -6.18 8.18 13.26
C PHE A 71 -5.21 7.48 12.28
N GLN A 72 -4.33 8.25 11.61
CA GLN A 72 -3.33 7.69 10.71
C GLN A 72 -2.31 6.82 11.45
N ILE A 73 -2.06 7.13 12.73
CA ILE A 73 -1.09 6.39 13.57
C ILE A 73 -1.52 4.94 13.74
N ASP A 74 -2.81 4.72 14.02
CA ASP A 74 -3.35 3.37 14.23
C ASP A 74 -3.25 2.55 12.95
N ILE A 75 -3.63 3.14 11.81
CA ILE A 75 -3.55 2.47 10.50
C ILE A 75 -2.10 2.14 10.11
N LEU A 76 -1.17 3.07 10.32
CA LEU A 76 0.25 2.87 10.01
C LEU A 76 0.91 1.80 10.89
N ASN A 77 0.40 1.60 12.10
CA ASN A 77 0.95 0.65 13.06
C ASN A 77 0.15 -0.66 13.12
N ASP A 78 -0.91 -0.79 12.33
CA ASP A 78 -1.64 -2.04 12.21
C ASP A 78 -0.73 -3.12 11.61
N THR A 79 -0.68 -4.28 12.27
CA THR A 79 0.14 -5.44 11.89
C THR A 79 -0.72 -6.60 11.40
N ALA A 80 -2.03 -6.39 11.25
CA ALA A 80 -2.91 -7.40 10.69
C ALA A 80 -2.49 -7.74 9.25
N PRO A 81 -2.44 -9.02 8.87
CA PRO A 81 -2.05 -9.43 7.52
C PRO A 81 -3.02 -8.91 6.46
N HIS A 82 -4.29 -8.78 6.82
CA HIS A 82 -5.34 -8.21 5.97
C HIS A 82 -6.00 -7.05 6.69
N CYS A 83 -5.99 -5.88 6.05
CA CYS A 83 -6.62 -4.68 6.58
C CYS A 83 -7.54 -4.06 5.52
N VAL A 84 -8.79 -3.82 5.88
CA VAL A 84 -9.76 -3.11 5.03
C VAL A 84 -10.17 -1.82 5.74
N VAL A 85 -9.87 -0.69 5.12
CA VAL A 85 -10.20 0.62 5.68
C VAL A 85 -11.33 1.25 4.88
N ARG A 86 -12.51 1.40 5.51
CA ARG A 86 -13.61 2.16 4.93
C ARG A 86 -13.43 3.64 5.26
N LYS A 87 -13.39 4.47 4.23
CA LYS A 87 -13.13 5.92 4.38
C LYS A 87 -14.30 6.77 3.88
N ALA A 88 -14.46 7.95 4.48
CA ALA A 88 -15.17 9.07 3.86
C ALA A 88 -14.28 9.70 2.76
N THR A 89 -14.87 10.54 1.92
CA THR A 89 -14.10 11.32 0.93
C THR A 89 -13.17 12.31 1.62
N GLN A 90 -12.00 12.56 1.02
CA GLN A 90 -11.03 13.60 1.41
C GLN A 90 -10.33 13.42 2.79
N VAL A 91 -10.31 12.23 3.35
CA VAL A 91 -9.65 11.96 4.65
C VAL A 91 -8.16 11.56 4.53
N THR A 92 -7.46 11.94 3.47
CA THR A 92 -6.01 11.70 3.27
C THR A 92 -5.54 10.24 3.33
N LEU A 93 -6.46 9.26 3.33
CA LEU A 93 -6.13 7.84 3.50
C LEU A 93 -5.22 7.30 2.38
N THR A 94 -5.38 7.78 1.16
CA THR A 94 -4.46 7.47 0.05
C THR A 94 -3.01 7.87 0.40
N SER A 95 -2.81 8.99 1.09
CA SER A 95 -1.48 9.38 1.57
C SER A 95 -0.95 8.43 2.65
N VAL A 96 -1.83 7.91 3.51
CA VAL A 96 -1.46 6.88 4.51
C VAL A 96 -0.99 5.60 3.83
N GLY A 97 -1.72 5.12 2.81
CA GLY A 97 -1.32 3.96 2.02
C GLY A 97 0.04 4.15 1.35
N VAL A 98 0.28 5.33 0.77
CA VAL A 98 1.59 5.69 0.18
C VAL A 98 2.69 5.71 1.24
N MET A 99 2.46 6.35 2.40
CA MET A 99 3.44 6.39 3.50
C MET A 99 3.78 4.98 4.00
N LEU A 100 2.77 4.11 4.14
CA LEU A 100 2.95 2.72 4.55
C LEU A 100 3.78 1.95 3.51
N ALA A 101 3.44 2.06 2.22
CA ALA A 101 4.19 1.41 1.14
C ALA A 101 5.66 1.87 1.09
N LEU A 102 5.92 3.18 1.21
CA LEU A 102 7.28 3.73 1.24
C LEU A 102 8.05 3.26 2.48
N ALA A 103 7.39 3.24 3.64
CA ALA A 103 8.00 2.76 4.88
C ALA A 103 8.36 1.28 4.80
N LEU A 104 7.46 0.44 4.30
CA LEU A 104 7.71 -0.99 4.10
C LEU A 104 8.90 -1.21 3.14
N ALA A 105 8.90 -0.54 1.98
CA ALA A 105 9.99 -0.66 1.02
C ALA A 105 11.35 -0.24 1.58
N ALA A 106 11.38 0.76 2.46
CA ALA A 106 12.61 1.25 3.08
C ALA A 106 13.06 0.45 4.31
N LYS A 107 12.11 -0.15 5.05
CA LYS A 107 12.38 -0.93 6.27
C LYS A 107 12.68 -2.40 5.95
N LEU A 108 11.90 -3.00 5.06
CA LEU A 108 12.01 -4.38 4.65
C LEU A 108 12.82 -4.43 3.36
N LYS A 109 14.01 -4.98 3.43
CA LYS A 109 14.89 -5.10 2.26
C LYS A 109 14.46 -6.27 1.37
N ASN A 110 14.68 -6.13 0.05
CA ASN A 110 14.44 -7.18 -0.94
C ASN A 110 12.98 -7.63 -1.04
N ILE A 111 12.04 -6.71 -0.91
CA ILE A 111 10.63 -7.00 -1.08
C ILE A 111 10.06 -6.35 -2.35
N THR A 112 8.98 -6.94 -2.84
CA THR A 112 8.15 -6.36 -3.88
C THR A 112 6.81 -5.94 -3.29
N ILE A 113 6.41 -4.71 -3.60
CA ILE A 113 5.13 -4.13 -3.21
C ILE A 113 4.38 -3.77 -4.48
N ILE A 114 3.08 -4.08 -4.54
CA ILE A 114 2.19 -3.65 -5.61
C ILE A 114 1.17 -2.68 -5.03
N TYR A 115 1.04 -1.52 -5.65
CA TYR A 115 0.03 -0.51 -5.33
C TYR A 115 -0.91 -0.33 -6.52
N THR A 116 -2.17 -0.65 -6.36
CA THR A 116 -3.16 -0.57 -7.43
C THR A 116 -4.16 0.55 -7.21
N MET A 117 -4.53 1.21 -8.30
CA MET A 117 -5.59 2.21 -8.42
C MET A 117 -6.64 1.71 -9.43
N PRO A 118 -7.84 2.29 -9.49
CA PRO A 118 -8.86 1.86 -10.46
C PRO A 118 -8.39 1.86 -11.91
N SER A 119 -7.53 2.79 -12.28
CA SER A 119 -6.99 2.90 -13.64
C SER A 119 -5.51 3.24 -13.65
N LEU A 120 -4.84 2.98 -14.77
CA LEU A 120 -3.44 3.37 -14.98
C LEU A 120 -3.25 4.89 -14.87
N GLY A 121 -4.18 5.68 -15.41
CA GLY A 121 -4.13 7.15 -15.30
C GLY A 121 -4.25 7.64 -13.86
N ALA A 122 -5.08 6.98 -13.03
CA ALA A 122 -5.18 7.27 -11.60
C ALA A 122 -3.88 6.91 -10.88
N SER A 123 -3.28 5.78 -11.22
CA SER A 123 -1.99 5.35 -10.68
C SER A 123 -0.86 6.33 -11.00
N GLN A 124 -0.75 6.78 -12.24
CA GLN A 124 0.25 7.78 -12.65
C GLN A 124 0.04 9.13 -11.94
N LYS A 125 -1.22 9.56 -11.79
CA LYS A 125 -1.57 10.74 -10.99
C LYS A 125 -1.15 10.59 -9.53
N LEU A 126 -1.38 9.41 -8.93
CA LEU A 126 -0.96 9.12 -7.56
C LEU A 126 0.55 9.30 -7.40
N VAL A 127 1.33 8.71 -8.31
CA VAL A 127 2.79 8.81 -8.26
C VAL A 127 3.22 10.27 -8.36
N ALA A 128 2.75 11.01 -9.34
CA ALA A 128 3.14 12.40 -9.56
C ALA A 128 2.70 13.34 -8.41
N SER A 129 1.53 13.11 -7.81
CA SER A 129 0.94 14.02 -6.83
C SER A 129 1.17 13.64 -5.36
N ARG A 130 1.60 12.41 -5.07
CA ARG A 130 1.79 11.92 -3.69
C ARG A 130 3.15 11.25 -3.51
N VAL A 131 3.48 10.24 -4.32
CA VAL A 131 4.70 9.45 -4.13
C VAL A 131 5.94 10.31 -4.37
N ASP A 132 6.04 10.95 -5.52
CA ASP A 132 7.18 11.80 -5.88
C ASP A 132 7.38 12.97 -4.91
N PRO A 133 6.33 13.71 -4.50
CA PRO A 133 6.47 14.75 -3.49
C PRO A 133 7.03 14.22 -2.16
N PHE A 134 6.57 13.06 -1.66
CA PHE A 134 7.12 12.47 -0.44
C PHE A 134 8.60 12.10 -0.60
N ILE A 135 8.96 11.49 -1.73
CA ILE A 135 10.36 11.10 -2.02
C ILE A 135 11.23 12.36 -2.10
N LYS A 136 10.87 13.32 -2.95
CA LYS A 136 11.66 14.53 -3.23
C LYS A 136 11.80 15.46 -2.03
N SER A 137 10.74 15.53 -1.19
CA SER A 137 10.76 16.38 0.02
C SER A 137 11.55 15.76 1.17
N SER A 138 11.85 14.47 1.12
CA SER A 138 12.45 13.71 2.22
C SER A 138 13.89 13.28 1.86
N PRO A 139 14.93 14.06 2.24
CA PRO A 139 16.30 13.82 1.80
C PRO A 139 16.80 12.41 2.06
N ARG A 140 16.41 11.82 3.21
CA ARG A 140 16.79 10.45 3.56
C ARG A 140 16.16 9.43 2.62
N LEU A 141 14.88 9.60 2.29
CA LEU A 141 14.18 8.71 1.37
C LEU A 141 14.69 8.88 -0.06
N ALA A 142 14.93 10.12 -0.50
CA ALA A 142 15.52 10.42 -1.80
C ALA A 142 16.89 9.74 -1.98
N GLY A 143 17.71 9.67 -0.93
CA GLY A 143 18.99 8.97 -0.94
C GLY A 143 18.90 7.44 -1.04
N LEU A 144 17.71 6.86 -0.86
CA LEU A 144 17.45 5.41 -0.98
C LEU A 144 16.91 5.02 -2.37
N ILE A 145 16.52 5.99 -3.20
CA ILE A 145 15.96 5.74 -4.53
C ILE A 145 17.06 5.42 -5.53
N ASP A 146 16.85 4.36 -6.30
CA ASP A 146 17.67 4.06 -7.47
C ASP A 146 17.11 4.81 -8.69
N ASN A 147 17.74 5.92 -9.04
CA ASN A 147 17.31 6.79 -10.13
C ASN A 147 17.34 6.10 -11.52
N SER A 148 18.03 4.98 -11.66
CA SER A 148 18.03 4.21 -12.92
C SER A 148 16.73 3.46 -13.17
N VAL A 149 15.91 3.28 -12.13
CA VAL A 149 14.63 2.54 -12.15
C VAL A 149 13.47 3.42 -11.70
N ASP A 150 13.65 4.76 -11.73
CA ASP A 150 12.62 5.72 -11.29
C ASP A 150 11.67 6.07 -12.44
N SER A 151 10.43 5.61 -12.35
CA SER A 151 9.36 5.90 -13.31
C SER A 151 8.00 6.12 -12.62
N THR A 152 6.97 6.46 -13.39
CA THR A 152 5.60 6.61 -12.88
C THR A 152 4.91 5.26 -12.58
N SER A 153 5.52 4.15 -12.93
CA SER A 153 4.97 2.80 -12.70
C SER A 153 5.85 1.94 -11.80
N LEU A 154 7.09 2.37 -11.54
CA LEU A 154 8.05 1.58 -10.76
C LEU A 154 9.01 2.50 -10.02
N LYS A 155 9.16 2.26 -8.72
CA LYS A 155 10.21 2.84 -7.88
C LYS A 155 11.06 1.72 -7.30
N LYS A 156 12.37 1.91 -7.28
CA LYS A 156 13.27 1.02 -6.55
C LYS A 156 13.83 1.78 -5.36
N ILE A 157 13.53 1.28 -4.17
CA ILE A 157 13.97 1.85 -2.89
C ILE A 157 14.95 0.86 -2.26
N GLN A 158 16.23 1.17 -2.25
CA GLN A 158 17.29 0.21 -1.95
C GLN A 158 17.16 -1.02 -2.88
N ASN A 159 16.87 -2.20 -2.32
CA ASN A 159 16.67 -3.44 -3.08
C ASN A 159 15.19 -3.84 -3.17
N SER A 160 14.27 -2.97 -2.76
CA SER A 160 12.83 -3.24 -2.81
C SER A 160 12.20 -2.57 -4.02
N PHE A 161 11.22 -3.24 -4.63
CA PHE A 161 10.48 -2.73 -5.78
C PHE A 161 9.07 -2.33 -5.36
N LEU A 162 8.64 -1.16 -5.78
CA LEU A 162 7.28 -0.65 -5.57
C LEU A 162 6.64 -0.37 -6.92
N TYR A 163 5.74 -1.26 -7.33
CA TYR A 163 4.99 -1.19 -8.58
C TYR A 163 3.70 -0.41 -8.40
N PHE A 164 3.38 0.44 -9.38
CA PHE A 164 2.13 1.20 -9.45
C PHE A 164 1.36 0.79 -10.70
N SER A 165 0.14 0.30 -10.56
CA SER A 165 -0.66 -0.21 -11.68
C SER A 165 -2.13 0.18 -11.58
N GLY A 166 -2.87 0.05 -12.69
CA GLY A 166 -4.32 0.08 -12.69
C GLY A 166 -4.89 -1.30 -12.40
N ALA A 167 -6.01 -1.39 -11.69
CA ALA A 167 -6.65 -2.65 -11.32
C ALA A 167 -7.08 -3.49 -12.55
N ALA A 168 -7.41 -2.85 -13.68
CA ALA A 168 -7.73 -3.54 -14.93
C ALA A 168 -6.53 -4.24 -15.59
N ASN A 169 -5.30 -3.95 -15.16
CA ASN A 169 -4.09 -4.56 -15.72
C ASN A 169 -3.60 -5.73 -14.85
N THR A 170 -4.44 -6.74 -14.72
CA THR A 170 -4.16 -7.94 -13.91
C THR A 170 -2.90 -8.70 -14.34
N ASN A 171 -2.52 -8.65 -15.62
CA ASN A 171 -1.36 -9.36 -16.12
C ASN A 171 -0.02 -8.88 -15.52
N ALA A 172 0.08 -7.62 -15.16
CA ALA A 172 1.28 -7.07 -14.52
C ALA A 172 1.43 -7.53 -13.05
N ALA A 173 0.32 -7.77 -12.37
CA ALA A 173 0.31 -8.20 -10.97
C ALA A 173 0.55 -9.71 -10.81
N ILE A 174 0.09 -10.52 -11.78
CA ILE A 174 0.16 -12.00 -11.70
C ILE A 174 1.59 -12.52 -11.88
N SER A 175 2.46 -11.78 -12.56
CA SER A 175 3.81 -12.23 -12.90
C SER A 175 4.88 -11.88 -11.86
N VAL A 176 4.53 -11.15 -10.79
CA VAL A 176 5.51 -10.64 -9.83
C VAL A 176 5.14 -11.12 -8.43
N PRO A 177 5.99 -11.92 -7.75
CA PRO A 177 5.74 -12.29 -6.36
C PRO A 177 5.78 -11.04 -5.48
N ALA A 178 4.63 -10.65 -4.94
CA ALA A 178 4.50 -9.47 -4.10
C ALA A 178 4.42 -9.85 -2.62
N ARG A 179 5.14 -9.11 -1.78
CA ARG A 179 5.09 -9.22 -0.32
C ARG A 179 3.94 -8.42 0.29
N ALA A 180 3.54 -7.34 -0.37
CA ALA A 180 2.41 -6.51 0.05
C ALA A 180 1.63 -6.02 -1.17
N LEU A 181 0.32 -5.98 -1.03
CA LEU A 181 -0.60 -5.45 -2.03
C LEU A 181 -1.45 -4.36 -1.40
N PHE A 182 -1.46 -3.19 -2.04
CA PHE A 182 -2.34 -2.08 -1.71
C PHE A 182 -3.38 -1.94 -2.82
N ILE A 183 -4.65 -1.94 -2.46
CA ILE A 183 -5.77 -1.70 -3.38
C ILE A 183 -6.46 -0.43 -2.91
N ASP A 184 -6.22 0.69 -3.56
CA ASP A 184 -6.84 1.97 -3.23
C ASP A 184 -8.06 2.22 -4.13
N GLU A 185 -9.08 2.85 -3.56
CA GLU A 185 -10.35 3.15 -4.25
C GLU A 185 -11.03 1.91 -4.86
N TYR A 186 -11.01 0.80 -4.14
CA TYR A 186 -11.52 -0.50 -4.60
C TYR A 186 -12.96 -0.44 -5.14
N SER A 187 -13.82 0.41 -4.58
CA SER A 187 -15.20 0.60 -5.04
C SER A 187 -15.35 1.15 -6.46
N PHE A 188 -14.28 1.69 -7.03
CA PHE A 188 -14.22 2.22 -8.40
C PHE A 188 -13.41 1.33 -9.35
N SER A 189 -12.97 0.17 -8.88
CA SER A 189 -12.19 -0.81 -9.65
C SER A 189 -13.15 -1.82 -10.31
N ASN A 190 -13.96 -1.40 -11.28
CA ASN A 190 -14.83 -2.27 -12.08
C ASN A 190 -14.13 -2.69 -13.37
#